data_ad76d0d479f9c48cd567a7e972c8746c
#
_entry.id   ad76d0d479f9c48cd567a7e972c8746c
#
_cell.length_a   1.000
_cell.length_b   1.000
_cell.length_c   1.000
_cell.angle_alpha   90.00
_cell.angle_beta   90.00
_cell.angle_gamma   90.00
#
_symmetry.space_group_name_H-M   'P 1'
#
loop_
_entity.id
_entity.type
_entity.pdbx_description
1 polymer ?
#
loop_
_entity_poly.entity_id
_entity_poly.type
_entity_poly.pdbx_seq_one_letter_code
_entity_poly.pdbx_strand_id
1 'polypeptide(L)'
;DLLGAIFFVLMAVISAVAFVQSNFYLDRETLRQFKLYNISLMLLCVSATGVYFANNIAVTWIFLEATTLCTAGLVYHRRNTRSLEATWKYIFICSLGIAVAYLGILLLSTVTAGGELSYANLARTVASGNPLYLKIAFLFILVGYSCKMEVFPLYTIGVDANFAAPAPASAVISTVLVNAGFVSLFRVYRVAAASPVYQWFSHVLILAGLISLLIAGVYLRRTNNYKRFLAYSTVECMGLSVVGLGVGGIGIFAALLQVIAHALIKSGMFVQMAQVGKVYGTYRMNRIGGYIGVNRTGAVALLLGGMSLLAFPPSVLFVSEMMILRQVIESGRWWLLVLLALLLCFVMFSFCSRILKLCYKPVGNPLPMPSLRIHLGLTWCGLLLIAGASVLGIVQPPFLIKFINAVIAF
;
A
#
# COMPACT_ATOMS: atom_id res chain seq x y z
N ASP A 1 -2.72 -5.58 20.01
CA ASP A 1 -3.69 -6.45 19.36
C ASP A 1 -3.02 -7.33 18.29
N LEU A 2 -3.70 -8.41 17.90
CA LEU A 2 -3.20 -9.35 16.90
C LEU A 2 -3.01 -8.70 15.52
N LEU A 3 -3.86 -7.74 15.16
CA LEU A 3 -3.73 -6.98 13.93
C LEU A 3 -2.38 -6.27 13.86
N GLY A 4 -2.04 -5.53 14.91
CA GLY A 4 -0.75 -4.83 15.00
C GLY A 4 0.44 -5.78 14.93
N ALA A 5 0.35 -6.95 15.60
CA ALA A 5 1.42 -7.95 15.58
C ALA A 5 1.70 -8.52 14.18
N ILE A 6 0.67 -8.85 13.38
CA ILE A 6 0.84 -9.32 12.00
C ILE A 6 1.57 -8.27 11.16
N PHE A 7 1.10 -7.02 11.19
CA PHE A 7 1.69 -5.95 10.39
C PHE A 7 3.08 -5.55 10.88
N PHE A 8 3.37 -5.68 12.17
CA PHE A 8 4.72 -5.49 12.72
C PHE A 8 5.71 -6.55 12.20
N VAL A 9 5.35 -7.84 12.21
CA VAL A 9 6.20 -8.90 11.66
C VAL A 9 6.44 -8.68 10.16
N LEU A 10 5.38 -8.33 9.42
CA LEU A 10 5.48 -8.03 8.00
C LEU A 10 6.41 -6.84 7.74
N MET A 11 6.27 -5.76 8.52
CA MET A 11 7.16 -4.61 8.48
C MET A 11 8.62 -5.00 8.77
N ALA A 12 8.87 -5.83 9.80
CA ALA A 12 10.21 -6.24 10.17
C ALA A 12 10.91 -6.97 9.01
N VAL A 13 10.22 -7.90 8.35
CA VAL A 13 10.76 -8.63 7.19
C VAL A 13 11.04 -7.67 6.02
N ILE A 14 10.10 -6.82 5.65
CA ILE A 14 10.24 -5.90 4.52
C ILE A 14 11.34 -4.87 4.78
N SER A 15 11.38 -4.30 5.99
CA SER A 15 12.39 -3.31 6.35
C SER A 15 13.78 -3.89 6.40
N ALA A 16 13.95 -5.13 6.91
CA ALA A 16 15.23 -5.81 6.87
C ALA A 16 15.77 -5.98 5.43
N VAL A 17 14.92 -6.40 4.50
CA VAL A 17 15.29 -6.49 3.08
C VAL A 17 15.62 -5.11 2.50
N ALA A 18 14.85 -4.08 2.84
CA ALA A 18 15.11 -2.72 2.37
C ALA A 18 16.42 -2.14 2.92
N PHE A 19 16.77 -2.39 4.19
CA PHE A 19 18.05 -2.01 4.78
C PHE A 19 19.23 -2.69 4.09
N VAL A 20 19.16 -4.00 3.87
CA VAL A 20 20.20 -4.74 3.14
C VAL A 20 20.33 -4.18 1.72
N GLN A 21 19.21 -3.96 1.03
CA GLN A 21 19.22 -3.42 -0.33
C GLN A 21 19.81 -2.02 -0.41
N SER A 22 19.55 -1.16 0.59
CA SER A 22 20.07 0.22 0.57
C SER A 22 21.59 0.27 0.62
N ASN A 23 22.27 -0.65 1.30
CA ASN A 23 23.72 -0.76 1.30
C ASN A 23 24.30 -0.97 -0.12
N PHE A 24 23.59 -1.73 -0.97
CA PHE A 24 24.01 -2.00 -2.35
C PHE A 24 23.50 -0.96 -3.36
N TYR A 25 22.40 -0.29 -3.05
CA TYR A 25 21.80 0.67 -3.95
C TYR A 25 22.43 2.06 -3.81
N LEU A 26 22.81 2.46 -2.60
CA LEU A 26 23.37 3.76 -2.23
C LEU A 26 24.90 3.75 -2.06
N ASP A 27 25.59 2.82 -2.69
CA ASP A 27 27.04 2.58 -2.60
C ASP A 27 27.91 3.77 -3.07
N ARG A 28 27.34 4.68 -3.88
CA ARG A 28 28.05 5.86 -4.42
C ARG A 28 27.75 7.16 -3.69
N GLU A 29 26.98 7.10 -2.60
CA GLU A 29 26.59 8.29 -1.87
C GLU A 29 27.58 8.67 -0.79
N THR A 30 27.54 9.95 -0.36
CA THR A 30 28.35 10.39 0.78
C THR A 30 27.89 9.73 2.06
N LEU A 31 28.84 9.48 2.99
CA LEU A 31 28.52 8.88 4.30
C LEU A 31 27.41 9.64 5.04
N ARG A 32 27.38 10.98 4.92
CA ARG A 32 26.34 11.82 5.55
C ARG A 32 24.95 11.56 4.94
N GLN A 33 24.86 11.44 3.62
CA GLN A 33 23.58 11.17 2.93
C GLN A 33 23.06 9.78 3.27
N PHE A 34 23.96 8.78 3.28
CA PHE A 34 23.65 7.42 3.66
C PHE A 34 23.17 7.32 5.13
N LYS A 35 23.83 8.00 6.07
CA LYS A 35 23.40 8.04 7.48
C LYS A 35 22.01 8.69 7.61
N LEU A 36 21.76 9.83 6.98
CA LEU A 36 20.46 10.50 7.04
C LEU A 36 19.34 9.64 6.44
N TYR A 37 19.62 8.94 5.35
CA TYR A 37 18.67 7.98 4.76
C TYR A 37 18.30 6.88 5.76
N ASN A 38 19.30 6.21 6.36
CA ASN A 38 19.05 5.12 7.31
C ASN A 38 18.33 5.62 8.58
N ILE A 39 18.68 6.80 9.10
CA ILE A 39 17.96 7.41 10.23
C ILE A 39 16.49 7.64 9.86
N SER A 40 16.20 8.24 8.70
CA SER A 40 14.82 8.45 8.26
C SER A 40 14.05 7.15 8.08
N LEU A 41 14.71 6.09 7.56
CA LEU A 41 14.11 4.78 7.39
C LEU A 41 13.82 4.09 8.75
N MET A 42 14.75 4.17 9.70
CA MET A 42 14.56 3.65 11.07
C MET A 42 13.43 4.39 11.79
N LEU A 43 13.42 5.74 11.73
CA LEU A 43 12.36 6.54 12.35
C LEU A 43 10.98 6.24 11.73
N LEU A 44 10.92 5.97 10.41
CA LEU A 44 9.68 5.52 9.77
C LEU A 44 9.20 4.18 10.34
N CYS A 45 10.11 3.21 10.53
CA CYS A 45 9.76 1.92 11.13
C CYS A 45 9.28 2.09 12.59
N VAL A 46 9.95 2.94 13.39
CA VAL A 46 9.54 3.23 14.77
C VAL A 46 8.15 3.89 14.80
N SER A 47 7.91 4.88 13.94
CA SER A 47 6.61 5.55 13.85
C SER A 47 5.50 4.59 13.40
N ALA A 48 5.78 3.72 12.42
CA ALA A 48 4.83 2.69 11.99
C ALA A 48 4.53 1.67 13.10
N THR A 49 5.55 1.29 13.89
CA THR A 49 5.35 0.43 15.08
C THR A 49 4.41 1.10 16.07
N GLY A 50 4.56 2.41 16.30
CA GLY A 50 3.64 3.17 17.13
C GLY A 50 2.20 3.12 16.62
N VAL A 51 1.97 3.22 15.30
CA VAL A 51 0.64 3.05 14.70
C VAL A 51 0.10 1.65 14.93
N TYR A 52 0.91 0.61 14.72
CA TYR A 52 0.45 -0.78 14.81
C TYR A 52 0.02 -1.18 16.23
N PHE A 53 0.68 -0.63 17.25
CA PHE A 53 0.38 -0.98 18.64
C PHE A 53 -0.46 0.05 19.41
N ALA A 54 -0.78 1.21 18.80
CA ALA A 54 -1.63 2.20 19.44
C ALA A 54 -3.04 1.66 19.68
N ASN A 55 -3.51 1.70 20.92
CA ASN A 55 -4.88 1.36 21.29
C ASN A 55 -5.82 2.57 21.39
N ASN A 56 -5.29 3.75 21.11
CA ASN A 56 -6.00 5.03 21.21
C ASN A 56 -5.92 5.75 19.86
N ILE A 57 -7.06 6.28 19.39
CA ILE A 57 -7.15 6.92 18.07
C ILE A 57 -6.29 8.19 17.97
N ALA A 58 -6.16 8.97 19.05
CA ALA A 58 -5.32 10.16 19.08
C ALA A 58 -3.82 9.79 19.02
N VAL A 59 -3.42 8.71 19.72
CA VAL A 59 -2.05 8.18 19.65
C VAL A 59 -1.75 7.65 18.25
N THR A 60 -2.68 6.94 17.62
CA THR A 60 -2.57 6.51 16.23
C THR A 60 -2.35 7.71 15.30
N TRP A 61 -3.10 8.80 15.49
CA TRP A 61 -2.98 10.02 14.72
C TRP A 61 -1.58 10.67 14.86
N ILE A 62 -1.04 10.77 16.08
CA ILE A 62 0.31 11.30 16.34
C ILE A 62 1.36 10.49 15.57
N PHE A 63 1.32 9.17 15.66
CA PHE A 63 2.29 8.32 14.97
C PHE A 63 2.12 8.33 13.45
N LEU A 64 0.90 8.47 12.93
CA LEU A 64 0.67 8.68 11.50
C LEU A 64 1.29 9.99 11.01
N GLU A 65 1.20 11.09 11.78
CA GLU A 65 1.88 12.34 11.42
C GLU A 65 3.40 12.19 11.51
N ALA A 66 3.92 11.49 12.52
CA ALA A 66 5.35 11.20 12.61
C ALA A 66 5.86 10.44 11.37
N THR A 67 5.06 9.52 10.80
CA THR A 67 5.42 8.86 9.53
C THR A 67 5.54 9.84 8.36
N THR A 68 4.80 10.96 8.36
CA THR A 68 4.90 12.00 7.32
C THR A 68 6.30 12.62 7.31
N LEU A 69 6.77 13.05 8.47
CA LEU A 69 8.08 13.70 8.61
C LEU A 69 9.23 12.75 8.24
N CYS A 70 9.15 11.50 8.70
CA CYS A 70 10.17 10.48 8.40
C CYS A 70 10.21 10.15 6.90
N THR A 71 9.06 10.00 6.26
CA THR A 71 8.95 9.72 4.82
C THR A 71 9.46 10.90 3.99
N ALA A 72 9.21 12.13 4.41
CA ALA A 72 9.71 13.32 3.73
C ALA A 72 11.24 13.33 3.59
N GLY A 73 11.96 12.88 4.64
CA GLY A 73 13.41 12.69 4.58
C GLY A 73 13.86 11.68 3.53
N LEU A 74 13.11 10.58 3.34
CA LEU A 74 13.38 9.58 2.31
C LEU A 74 13.07 10.09 0.90
N VAL A 75 12.00 10.85 0.72
CA VAL A 75 11.61 11.46 -0.57
C VAL A 75 12.62 12.53 -1.01
N TYR A 76 13.11 13.35 -0.07
CA TYR A 76 14.09 14.40 -0.36
C TYR A 76 15.53 13.89 -0.57
N HIS A 77 15.78 12.61 -0.35
CA HIS A 77 17.13 12.02 -0.33
C HIS A 77 18.01 12.44 -1.52
N ARG A 78 17.48 12.48 -2.75
CA ARG A 78 18.23 12.85 -3.97
C ARG A 78 18.59 14.34 -4.09
N ARG A 79 18.04 15.21 -3.25
CA ARG A 79 18.32 16.64 -3.14
C ARG A 79 18.30 17.43 -4.46
N ASN A 80 17.46 17.03 -5.42
CA ASN A 80 17.24 17.74 -6.67
C ASN A 80 15.91 18.51 -6.62
N THR A 81 15.68 19.42 -7.57
CA THR A 81 14.46 20.23 -7.66
C THR A 81 13.18 19.37 -7.69
N ARG A 82 13.23 18.23 -8.39
CA ARG A 82 12.09 17.32 -8.47
C ARG A 82 11.79 16.62 -7.14
N SER A 83 12.84 16.18 -6.42
CA SER A 83 12.65 15.58 -5.10
C SER A 83 12.21 16.62 -4.06
N LEU A 84 12.69 17.86 -4.17
CA LEU A 84 12.24 18.97 -3.34
C LEU A 84 10.74 19.26 -3.55
N GLU A 85 10.32 19.40 -4.80
CA GLU A 85 8.90 19.59 -5.16
C GLU A 85 8.02 18.44 -4.65
N ALA A 86 8.42 17.19 -4.86
CA ALA A 86 7.70 16.03 -4.36
C ALA A 86 7.61 16.01 -2.84
N THR A 87 8.69 16.40 -2.14
CA THR A 87 8.73 16.46 -0.68
C THR A 87 7.78 17.52 -0.13
N TRP A 88 7.79 18.72 -0.70
CA TRP A 88 6.86 19.76 -0.30
C TRP A 88 5.40 19.38 -0.51
N LYS A 89 5.07 18.85 -1.69
CA LYS A 89 3.72 18.32 -1.96
C LYS A 89 3.34 17.24 -0.95
N TYR A 90 4.29 16.34 -0.66
CA TYR A 90 4.07 15.25 0.29
C TYR A 90 3.75 15.79 1.69
N ILE A 91 4.60 16.67 2.24
CA ILE A 91 4.40 17.23 3.58
C ILE A 91 3.06 17.98 3.64
N PHE A 92 2.84 18.98 2.75
CA PHE A 92 1.65 19.82 2.83
C PHE A 92 0.35 19.02 2.73
N ILE A 93 0.25 18.12 1.76
CA ILE A 93 -1.02 17.42 1.53
C ILE A 93 -1.23 16.30 2.55
N CYS A 94 -0.16 15.60 2.99
CA CYS A 94 -0.29 14.63 4.08
C CYS A 94 -0.68 15.30 5.39
N SER A 95 0.01 16.39 5.80
CA SER A 95 -0.31 17.09 7.05
C SER A 95 -1.70 17.71 7.00
N LEU A 96 -2.13 18.27 5.85
CA LEU A 96 -3.51 18.73 5.68
C LEU A 96 -4.52 17.57 5.81
N GLY A 97 -4.24 16.44 5.15
CA GLY A 97 -5.10 15.25 5.27
C GLY A 97 -5.20 14.76 6.72
N ILE A 98 -4.06 14.63 7.40
CA ILE A 98 -4.03 14.20 8.81
C ILE A 98 -4.68 15.24 9.74
N ALA A 99 -4.59 16.54 9.43
CA ALA A 99 -5.34 17.58 10.15
C ALA A 99 -6.87 17.43 9.97
N VAL A 100 -7.34 17.10 8.76
CA VAL A 100 -8.76 16.80 8.51
C VAL A 100 -9.18 15.56 9.31
N ALA A 101 -8.35 14.50 9.37
CA ALA A 101 -8.64 13.34 10.22
C ALA A 101 -8.74 13.72 11.70
N TYR A 102 -7.93 14.66 12.18
CA TYR A 102 -7.99 15.17 13.55
C TYR A 102 -9.34 15.83 13.86
N LEU A 103 -9.86 16.64 12.94
CA LEU A 103 -11.21 17.20 13.09
C LEU A 103 -12.28 16.08 13.21
N GLY A 104 -12.14 15.01 12.45
CA GLY A 104 -12.98 13.83 12.59
C GLY A 104 -12.85 13.15 13.96
N ILE A 105 -11.63 13.05 14.50
CA ILE A 105 -11.38 12.51 15.84
C ILE A 105 -12.01 13.41 16.93
N LEU A 106 -11.92 14.73 16.78
CA LEU A 106 -12.57 15.67 17.70
C LEU A 106 -14.08 15.51 17.69
N LEU A 107 -14.71 15.28 16.53
CA LEU A 107 -16.13 14.98 16.45
C LEU A 107 -16.46 13.63 17.12
N LEU A 108 -15.63 12.60 16.96
CA LEU A 108 -15.82 11.34 17.68
C LEU A 108 -15.64 11.49 19.19
N SER A 109 -14.76 12.39 19.66
CA SER A 109 -14.56 12.60 21.09
C SER A 109 -15.80 13.12 21.82
N THR A 110 -16.69 13.81 21.10
CA THR A 110 -17.96 14.29 21.67
C THR A 110 -18.87 13.16 22.13
N VAL A 111 -18.75 11.97 21.50
CA VAL A 111 -19.56 10.80 21.85
C VAL A 111 -19.11 10.16 23.18
N THR A 112 -17.85 10.33 23.54
CA THR A 112 -17.28 9.75 24.77
C THR A 112 -17.51 10.62 26.01
N ALA A 113 -18.14 11.78 25.86
CA ALA A 113 -18.39 12.77 26.93
C ALA A 113 -17.13 13.09 27.78
N GLY A 114 -15.96 13.20 27.14
CA GLY A 114 -14.69 13.46 27.80
C GLY A 114 -13.99 12.21 28.34
N GLY A 115 -14.50 11.01 28.04
CA GLY A 115 -13.86 9.74 28.38
C GLY A 115 -12.66 9.40 27.49
N GLU A 116 -12.07 8.24 27.75
CA GLU A 116 -10.90 7.75 27.03
C GLU A 116 -11.19 7.52 25.53
N LEU A 117 -10.27 7.96 24.66
CA LEU A 117 -10.35 7.78 23.20
C LEU A 117 -9.76 6.44 22.73
N SER A 118 -9.85 5.38 23.57
CA SER A 118 -9.49 4.05 23.16
C SER A 118 -10.51 3.49 22.16
N TYR A 119 -10.05 2.68 21.20
CA TYR A 119 -10.94 2.08 20.20
C TYR A 119 -12.06 1.24 20.84
N ALA A 120 -11.78 0.57 21.94
CA ALA A 120 -12.77 -0.21 22.68
C ALA A 120 -13.86 0.68 23.31
N ASN A 121 -13.48 1.81 23.90
CA ASN A 121 -14.44 2.76 24.47
C ASN A 121 -15.26 3.44 23.37
N LEU A 122 -14.62 3.88 22.29
CA LEU A 122 -15.31 4.46 21.12
C LEU A 122 -16.35 3.48 20.55
N ALA A 123 -16.01 2.20 20.40
CA ALA A 123 -16.94 1.19 19.89
C ALA A 123 -18.16 0.96 20.82
N ARG A 124 -17.99 1.14 22.12
CA ARG A 124 -19.09 1.03 23.10
C ARG A 124 -20.01 2.24 23.09
N THR A 125 -19.46 3.43 22.93
CA THR A 125 -20.19 4.70 23.09
C THR A 125 -20.77 5.22 21.77
N VAL A 126 -20.23 4.81 20.63
CA VAL A 126 -20.64 5.33 19.30
C VAL A 126 -22.10 5.09 18.94
N ALA A 127 -22.74 4.07 19.54
CA ALA A 127 -24.14 3.75 19.28
C ALA A 127 -25.12 4.87 19.72
N SER A 128 -24.76 5.65 20.75
CA SER A 128 -25.54 6.78 21.27
C SER A 128 -25.23 8.12 20.55
N GLY A 129 -24.30 8.12 19.61
CA GLY A 129 -23.86 9.34 18.92
C GLY A 129 -24.86 9.91 17.95
N ASN A 130 -24.83 11.24 17.77
CA ASN A 130 -25.64 11.90 16.73
C ASN A 130 -25.21 11.42 15.33
N PRO A 131 -26.13 10.85 14.52
CA PRO A 131 -25.80 10.29 13.22
C PRO A 131 -25.13 11.29 12.25
N LEU A 132 -25.48 12.56 12.30
CA LEU A 132 -24.87 13.57 11.43
C LEU A 132 -23.40 13.80 11.79
N TYR A 133 -23.10 13.97 13.06
CA TYR A 133 -21.71 14.15 13.53
C TYR A 133 -20.86 12.92 13.26
N LEU A 134 -21.42 11.72 13.43
CA LEU A 134 -20.73 10.47 13.12
C LEU A 134 -20.42 10.34 11.62
N LYS A 135 -21.36 10.69 10.73
CA LYS A 135 -21.10 10.71 9.27
C LYS A 135 -19.96 11.64 8.90
N ILE A 136 -19.97 12.87 9.44
CA ILE A 136 -18.91 13.85 9.18
C ILE A 136 -17.57 13.36 9.75
N ALA A 137 -17.58 12.82 10.97
CA ALA A 137 -16.37 12.29 11.62
C ALA A 137 -15.73 11.17 10.82
N PHE A 138 -16.49 10.14 10.45
CA PHE A 138 -15.96 9.02 9.67
C PHE A 138 -15.53 9.44 8.26
N LEU A 139 -16.23 10.38 7.63
CA LEU A 139 -15.81 10.92 6.33
C LEU A 139 -14.46 11.66 6.45
N PHE A 140 -14.30 12.52 7.45
CA PHE A 140 -13.06 13.27 7.66
C PHE A 140 -11.88 12.34 7.98
N ILE A 141 -12.10 11.30 8.78
CA ILE A 141 -11.06 10.30 9.09
C ILE A 141 -10.70 9.51 7.82
N LEU A 142 -11.69 9.08 7.02
CA LEU A 142 -11.43 8.39 5.75
C LEU A 142 -10.60 9.26 4.80
N VAL A 143 -11.01 10.52 4.61
CA VAL A 143 -10.28 11.47 3.75
C VAL A 143 -8.86 11.66 4.25
N GLY A 144 -8.66 11.84 5.55
CA GLY A 144 -7.34 12.03 6.10
C GLY A 144 -6.45 10.81 6.01
N TYR A 145 -6.97 9.63 6.37
CA TYR A 145 -6.17 8.39 6.30
C TYR A 145 -5.96 7.88 4.87
N SER A 146 -6.78 8.32 3.91
CA SER A 146 -6.61 7.97 2.50
C SER A 146 -5.25 8.39 1.93
N CYS A 147 -4.65 9.48 2.44
CA CYS A 147 -3.34 9.94 2.02
C CYS A 147 -2.22 8.93 2.36
N LYS A 148 -2.40 8.11 3.41
CA LYS A 148 -1.45 7.08 3.83
C LYS A 148 -1.70 5.74 3.14
N MET A 149 -2.96 5.46 2.80
CA MET A 149 -3.36 4.24 2.11
C MET A 149 -3.22 4.31 0.59
N GLU A 150 -2.90 5.46 0.03
CA GLU A 150 -2.91 5.69 -1.43
C GLU A 150 -4.29 5.42 -2.06
N VAL A 151 -5.40 5.78 -1.38
CA VAL A 151 -6.78 5.60 -1.84
C VAL A 151 -7.41 6.97 -2.14
N PHE A 152 -8.44 7.03 -2.96
CA PHE A 152 -9.22 8.25 -3.17
C PHE A 152 -9.76 8.80 -1.83
N PRO A 153 -9.68 10.11 -1.56
CA PRO A 153 -9.34 11.17 -2.53
C PRO A 153 -7.86 11.55 -2.61
N LEU A 154 -7.00 11.25 -1.64
CA LEU A 154 -5.64 11.79 -1.53
C LEU A 154 -4.53 10.82 -2.03
N TYR A 155 -4.82 9.96 -3.01
CA TYR A 155 -3.93 8.92 -3.54
C TYR A 155 -2.65 9.44 -4.22
N THR A 156 -2.68 10.64 -4.80
CA THR A 156 -1.60 11.16 -5.67
C THR A 156 -0.28 11.32 -4.96
N ILE A 157 -0.32 11.57 -3.66
CA ILE A 157 0.82 11.92 -2.83
C ILE A 157 1.76 10.73 -2.66
N GLY A 158 1.21 9.55 -2.39
CA GLY A 158 1.98 8.31 -2.30
C GLY A 158 2.65 7.96 -3.63
N VAL A 159 1.96 8.20 -4.75
CA VAL A 159 2.51 7.98 -6.10
C VAL A 159 3.73 8.88 -6.36
N ASP A 160 3.66 10.17 -6.02
CA ASP A 160 4.76 11.11 -6.21
C ASP A 160 5.92 10.83 -5.23
N ALA A 161 5.62 10.45 -3.99
CA ALA A 161 6.63 10.02 -3.01
C ALA A 161 7.39 8.78 -3.49
N ASN A 162 6.67 7.75 -3.96
CA ASN A 162 7.27 6.54 -4.52
C ASN A 162 8.12 6.81 -5.76
N PHE A 163 7.73 7.78 -6.59
CA PHE A 163 8.50 8.19 -7.77
C PHE A 163 9.82 8.88 -7.38
N ALA A 164 9.81 9.79 -6.40
CA ALA A 164 10.95 10.60 -6.03
C ALA A 164 11.97 9.86 -5.14
N ALA A 165 11.49 9.06 -4.17
CA ALA A 165 12.32 8.32 -3.22
C ALA A 165 13.26 7.31 -3.92
N PRO A 166 14.40 6.91 -3.32
CA PRO A 166 15.18 5.75 -3.78
C PRO A 166 14.33 4.47 -3.79
N ALA A 167 14.63 3.53 -4.70
CA ALA A 167 13.80 2.33 -4.85
C ALA A 167 13.68 1.47 -3.58
N PRO A 168 14.74 1.29 -2.74
CA PRO A 168 14.57 0.61 -1.45
C PRO A 168 13.61 1.33 -0.50
N ALA A 169 13.65 2.67 -0.46
CA ALA A 169 12.67 3.46 0.31
C ALA A 169 11.25 3.31 -0.26
N SER A 170 11.11 3.27 -1.59
CA SER A 170 9.80 3.05 -2.23
C SER A 170 9.19 1.70 -1.85
N ALA A 171 10.00 0.66 -1.61
CA ALA A 171 9.51 -0.61 -1.10
C ALA A 171 8.80 -0.44 0.26
N VAL A 172 9.44 0.30 1.18
CA VAL A 172 8.88 0.54 2.53
C VAL A 172 7.70 1.52 2.49
N ILE A 173 7.78 2.59 1.69
CA ILE A 173 6.68 3.57 1.52
C ILE A 173 5.43 2.87 0.97
N SER A 174 5.59 2.07 -0.09
CA SER A 174 4.47 1.39 -0.75
C SER A 174 3.88 0.22 0.05
N THR A 175 4.52 -0.20 1.13
CA THR A 175 4.07 -1.34 1.95
C THR A 175 3.86 -0.95 3.41
N VAL A 176 4.92 -0.63 4.15
CA VAL A 176 4.85 -0.36 5.60
C VAL A 176 3.98 0.86 5.90
N LEU A 177 4.19 1.97 5.17
CA LEU A 177 3.41 3.19 5.35
C LEU A 177 1.94 2.99 4.95
N VAL A 178 1.70 2.32 3.82
CA VAL A 178 0.34 2.00 3.33
C VAL A 178 -0.38 1.09 4.32
N ASN A 179 0.31 0.09 4.86
CA ASN A 179 -0.23 -0.79 5.89
C ASN A 179 -0.56 -0.04 7.19
N ALA A 180 0.26 0.95 7.59
CA ALA A 180 -0.05 1.80 8.75
C ALA A 180 -1.35 2.59 8.53
N GLY A 181 -1.55 3.13 7.33
CA GLY A 181 -2.81 3.76 6.94
C GLY A 181 -4.00 2.78 7.00
N PHE A 182 -3.82 1.56 6.45
CA PHE A 182 -4.86 0.54 6.45
C PHE A 182 -5.24 0.09 7.87
N VAL A 183 -4.27 -0.20 8.73
CA VAL A 183 -4.51 -0.60 10.13
C VAL A 183 -5.30 0.49 10.88
N SER A 184 -4.94 1.75 10.65
CA SER A 184 -5.64 2.89 11.25
C SER A 184 -7.09 2.97 10.77
N LEU A 185 -7.32 2.85 9.46
CA LEU A 185 -8.67 2.85 8.88
C LEU A 185 -9.47 1.61 9.34
N PHE A 186 -8.84 0.45 9.40
CA PHE A 186 -9.51 -0.78 9.85
C PHE A 186 -10.02 -0.68 11.29
N ARG A 187 -9.25 -0.08 12.19
CA ARG A 187 -9.69 0.18 13.57
C ARG A 187 -10.88 1.13 13.62
N VAL A 188 -10.84 2.20 12.81
CA VAL A 188 -11.99 3.12 12.69
C VAL A 188 -13.20 2.43 12.06
N TYR A 189 -12.98 1.56 11.07
CA TYR A 189 -14.06 0.73 10.50
C TYR A 189 -14.74 -0.13 11.56
N ARG A 190 -14.00 -0.72 12.49
CA ARG A 190 -14.57 -1.49 13.60
C ARG A 190 -15.41 -0.63 14.55
N VAL A 191 -14.96 0.60 14.85
CA VAL A 191 -15.78 1.56 15.60
C VAL A 191 -17.03 1.91 14.81
N ALA A 192 -16.92 2.16 13.51
CA ALA A 192 -18.05 2.47 12.65
C ALA A 192 -19.05 1.31 12.55
N ALA A 193 -18.59 0.06 12.61
CA ALA A 193 -19.44 -1.13 12.59
C ALA A 193 -20.42 -1.21 13.80
N ALA A 194 -20.04 -0.62 14.94
CA ALA A 194 -20.91 -0.50 16.11
C ALA A 194 -21.85 0.73 16.06
N SER A 195 -21.74 1.58 15.03
CA SER A 195 -22.48 2.84 14.93
C SER A 195 -23.78 2.71 14.14
N PRO A 196 -24.78 3.59 14.38
CA PRO A 196 -26.02 3.62 13.60
C PRO A 196 -25.82 4.02 12.13
N VAL A 197 -24.62 4.53 11.78
CA VAL A 197 -24.29 4.99 10.41
C VAL A 197 -23.42 3.99 9.62
N TYR A 198 -23.27 2.77 10.12
CA TYR A 198 -22.42 1.73 9.50
C TYR A 198 -22.74 1.51 8.02
N GLN A 199 -24.02 1.32 7.67
CA GLN A 199 -24.40 1.06 6.27
C GLN A 199 -24.03 2.23 5.36
N TRP A 200 -24.21 3.46 5.82
CA TRP A 200 -23.80 4.64 5.06
C TRP A 200 -22.29 4.67 4.86
N PHE A 201 -21.53 4.41 5.92
CA PHE A 201 -20.05 4.38 5.83
C PHE A 201 -19.55 3.26 4.91
N SER A 202 -20.20 2.09 4.94
CA SER A 202 -19.93 0.98 4.01
C SER A 202 -20.08 1.40 2.55
N HIS A 203 -21.15 2.14 2.20
CA HIS A 203 -21.33 2.67 0.85
C HIS A 203 -20.26 3.71 0.47
N VAL A 204 -19.84 4.55 1.41
CA VAL A 204 -18.73 5.51 1.19
C VAL A 204 -17.41 4.78 0.90
N LEU A 205 -17.12 3.71 1.64
CA LEU A 205 -15.93 2.87 1.40
C LEU A 205 -15.97 2.22 0.01
N ILE A 206 -17.11 1.63 -0.38
CA ILE A 206 -17.27 1.05 -1.71
C ILE A 206 -17.03 2.11 -2.79
N LEU A 207 -17.63 3.29 -2.66
CA LEU A 207 -17.44 4.38 -3.62
C LEU A 207 -15.99 4.83 -3.72
N ALA A 208 -15.32 5.04 -2.59
CA ALA A 208 -13.90 5.43 -2.55
C ALA A 208 -13.00 4.38 -3.21
N GLY A 209 -13.26 3.10 -2.96
CA GLY A 209 -12.54 1.99 -3.57
C GLY A 209 -12.78 1.89 -5.09
N LEU A 210 -14.02 2.03 -5.56
CA LEU A 210 -14.34 2.01 -7.00
C LEU A 210 -13.67 3.16 -7.75
N ILE A 211 -13.69 4.37 -7.19
CA ILE A 211 -13.01 5.52 -7.79
C ILE A 211 -11.50 5.27 -7.83
N SER A 212 -10.92 4.68 -6.78
CA SER A 212 -9.50 4.31 -6.76
C SER A 212 -9.13 3.32 -7.84
N LEU A 213 -9.95 2.28 -8.07
CA LEU A 213 -9.78 1.30 -9.15
C LEU A 213 -9.83 1.96 -10.54
N LEU A 214 -10.80 2.84 -10.76
CA LEU A 214 -10.92 3.59 -12.02
C LEU A 214 -9.69 4.44 -12.28
N ILE A 215 -9.26 5.20 -11.28
CA ILE A 215 -8.05 6.04 -11.34
C ILE A 215 -6.83 5.19 -11.65
N ALA A 216 -6.64 4.09 -10.91
CA ALA A 216 -5.52 3.18 -11.13
C ALA A 216 -5.50 2.65 -12.56
N GLY A 217 -6.61 2.16 -13.08
CA GLY A 217 -6.71 1.66 -14.45
C GLY A 217 -6.32 2.69 -15.52
N VAL A 218 -6.79 3.92 -15.37
CA VAL A 218 -6.46 5.04 -16.30
C VAL A 218 -4.98 5.39 -16.24
N TYR A 219 -4.42 5.56 -15.04
CA TYR A 219 -3.04 6.02 -14.88
C TYR A 219 -2.01 4.90 -15.13
N LEU A 220 -2.33 3.64 -14.87
CA LEU A 220 -1.50 2.49 -15.28
C LEU A 220 -1.25 2.50 -16.80
N ARG A 221 -2.24 2.92 -17.59
CA ARG A 221 -2.11 3.03 -19.03
C ARG A 221 -1.36 4.28 -19.48
N ARG A 222 -1.46 5.40 -18.76
CA ARG A 222 -0.90 6.70 -19.17
C ARG A 222 0.53 6.93 -18.69
N THR A 223 0.95 6.31 -17.60
CA THR A 223 2.29 6.56 -17.04
C THR A 223 3.40 6.03 -17.93
N ASN A 224 4.52 6.77 -17.98
CA ASN A 224 5.73 6.40 -18.71
C ASN A 224 6.92 6.09 -17.78
N ASN A 225 6.67 5.82 -16.52
CA ASN A 225 7.70 5.53 -15.53
C ASN A 225 7.31 4.30 -14.70
N TYR A 226 8.19 3.31 -14.61
CA TYR A 226 7.91 2.05 -13.90
C TYR A 226 7.70 2.21 -12.39
N LYS A 227 8.32 3.18 -11.73
CA LYS A 227 8.06 3.42 -10.30
C LYS A 227 6.67 4.00 -10.06
N ARG A 228 6.24 4.97 -10.87
CA ARG A 228 4.85 5.48 -10.83
C ARG A 228 3.84 4.40 -11.19
N PHE A 229 4.19 3.56 -12.16
CA PHE A 229 3.37 2.42 -12.55
C PHE A 229 3.13 1.46 -11.39
N LEU A 230 4.18 1.09 -10.66
CA LEU A 230 4.05 0.27 -9.45
C LEU A 230 3.26 1.01 -8.35
N ALA A 231 3.41 2.31 -8.18
CA ALA A 231 2.63 3.07 -7.21
C ALA A 231 1.13 3.07 -7.56
N TYR A 232 0.76 3.22 -8.84
CA TYR A 232 -0.65 3.13 -9.24
C TYR A 232 -1.26 1.74 -9.04
N SER A 233 -0.47 0.67 -9.11
CA SER A 233 -1.00 -0.65 -8.74
C SER A 233 -1.12 -0.84 -7.21
N THR A 234 -0.52 0.03 -6.37
CA THR A 234 -0.88 0.12 -4.94
C THR A 234 -2.28 0.74 -4.78
N VAL A 235 -2.56 1.82 -5.51
CA VAL A 235 -3.89 2.46 -5.51
C VAL A 235 -4.99 1.46 -5.87
N GLU A 236 -4.73 0.60 -6.84
CA GLU A 236 -5.63 -0.49 -7.24
C GLU A 236 -5.86 -1.50 -6.11
N CYS A 237 -4.79 -2.12 -5.59
CA CYS A 237 -4.89 -3.14 -4.55
C CYS A 237 -5.54 -2.59 -3.26
N MET A 238 -5.20 -1.36 -2.86
CA MET A 238 -5.79 -0.72 -1.69
C MET A 238 -7.25 -0.31 -1.94
N GLY A 239 -7.56 0.18 -3.13
CA GLY A 239 -8.94 0.45 -3.54
C GLY A 239 -9.84 -0.77 -3.41
N LEU A 240 -9.37 -1.93 -3.89
CA LEU A 240 -10.09 -3.19 -3.77
C LEU A 240 -10.22 -3.67 -2.31
N SER A 241 -9.18 -3.47 -1.49
CA SER A 241 -9.24 -3.77 -0.05
C SER A 241 -10.31 -2.94 0.65
N VAL A 242 -10.45 -1.65 0.30
CA VAL A 242 -11.48 -0.77 0.85
C VAL A 242 -12.88 -1.19 0.37
N VAL A 243 -13.04 -1.64 -0.89
CA VAL A 243 -14.30 -2.27 -1.35
C VAL A 243 -14.62 -3.50 -0.51
N GLY A 244 -13.63 -4.37 -0.24
CA GLY A 244 -13.79 -5.56 0.60
C GLY A 244 -14.31 -5.23 2.00
N LEU A 245 -13.77 -4.18 2.65
CA LEU A 245 -14.28 -3.67 3.93
C LEU A 245 -15.73 -3.18 3.79
N GLY A 246 -16.03 -2.42 2.75
CA GLY A 246 -17.35 -1.85 2.52
C GLY A 246 -18.43 -2.90 2.19
N VAL A 247 -18.09 -4.02 1.57
CA VAL A 247 -19.05 -5.10 1.31
C VAL A 247 -19.33 -5.90 2.58
N GLY A 248 -18.38 -5.97 3.51
CA GLY A 248 -18.53 -6.68 4.78
C GLY A 248 -18.37 -8.19 4.65
N GLY A 249 -18.85 -8.94 5.64
CA GLY A 249 -18.82 -10.41 5.63
C GLY A 249 -17.43 -10.98 5.38
N ILE A 250 -17.31 -11.97 4.47
CA ILE A 250 -16.03 -12.56 4.07
C ILE A 250 -15.11 -11.54 3.36
N GLY A 251 -15.67 -10.43 2.86
CA GLY A 251 -14.90 -9.33 2.27
C GLY A 251 -13.93 -8.67 3.25
N ILE A 252 -14.22 -8.69 4.56
CA ILE A 252 -13.31 -8.17 5.60
C ILE A 252 -12.06 -9.05 5.69
N PHE A 253 -12.27 -10.37 5.70
CA PHE A 253 -11.16 -11.34 5.67
C PHE A 253 -10.32 -11.15 4.41
N ALA A 254 -10.98 -11.03 3.26
CA ALA A 254 -10.35 -10.83 1.99
C ALA A 254 -9.54 -9.53 1.93
N ALA A 255 -10.05 -8.42 2.50
CA ALA A 255 -9.34 -7.15 2.57
C ALA A 255 -8.03 -7.26 3.38
N LEU A 256 -8.05 -7.93 4.52
CA LEU A 256 -6.84 -8.18 5.33
C LEU A 256 -5.84 -9.04 4.56
N LEU A 257 -6.31 -10.13 3.94
CA LEU A 257 -5.48 -11.01 3.13
C LEU A 257 -4.87 -10.28 1.94
N GLN A 258 -5.65 -9.42 1.28
CA GLN A 258 -5.22 -8.56 0.16
C GLN A 258 -4.04 -7.66 0.56
N VAL A 259 -4.15 -6.98 1.70
CA VAL A 259 -3.10 -6.05 2.17
C VAL A 259 -1.82 -6.78 2.55
N ILE A 260 -1.92 -7.95 3.22
CA ILE A 260 -0.75 -8.77 3.57
C ILE A 260 -0.04 -9.26 2.30
N ALA A 261 -0.79 -9.79 1.35
CA ALA A 261 -0.26 -10.28 0.07
C ALA A 261 0.39 -9.15 -0.75
N HIS A 262 -0.32 -8.03 -0.86
CA HIS A 262 0.18 -6.82 -1.51
C HIS A 262 1.53 -6.40 -0.97
N ALA A 263 1.70 -6.34 0.35
CA ALA A 263 2.94 -5.91 0.98
C ALA A 263 4.13 -6.82 0.61
N LEU A 264 3.96 -8.14 0.58
CA LEU A 264 5.01 -9.09 0.18
C LEU A 264 5.36 -8.95 -1.30
N ILE A 265 4.35 -8.93 -2.17
CA ILE A 265 4.57 -8.86 -3.62
C ILE A 265 5.20 -7.52 -4.00
N LYS A 266 4.71 -6.41 -3.45
CA LYS A 266 5.23 -5.08 -3.74
C LYS A 266 6.66 -4.88 -3.28
N SER A 267 7.00 -5.34 -2.09
CA SER A 267 8.38 -5.26 -1.61
C SER A 267 9.32 -6.02 -2.57
N GLY A 268 8.96 -7.24 -2.99
CA GLY A 268 9.71 -8.00 -3.98
C GLY A 268 9.83 -7.30 -5.34
N MET A 269 8.74 -6.69 -5.82
CA MET A 269 8.73 -5.94 -7.08
C MET A 269 9.63 -4.70 -7.03
N PHE A 270 9.63 -3.95 -5.91
CA PHE A 270 10.52 -2.79 -5.76
C PHE A 270 11.98 -3.20 -5.58
N VAL A 271 12.26 -4.36 -4.95
CA VAL A 271 13.60 -4.94 -4.92
C VAL A 271 14.12 -5.20 -6.33
N GLN A 272 13.31 -5.81 -7.20
CA GLN A 272 13.68 -6.01 -8.60
C GLN A 272 13.77 -4.70 -9.37
N MET A 273 12.88 -3.76 -9.13
CA MET A 273 12.90 -2.47 -9.80
C MET A 273 14.16 -1.65 -9.47
N ALA A 274 14.72 -1.79 -8.27
CA ALA A 274 16.01 -1.19 -7.93
C ALA A 274 17.13 -1.75 -8.83
N GLN A 275 17.13 -3.06 -9.09
CA GLN A 275 18.10 -3.68 -10.01
C GLN A 275 17.94 -3.14 -11.44
N VAL A 276 16.68 -3.03 -11.93
CA VAL A 276 16.37 -2.42 -13.23
C VAL A 276 16.92 -0.99 -13.29
N GLY A 277 16.70 -0.20 -12.23
CA GLY A 277 17.19 1.17 -12.15
C GLY A 277 18.72 1.27 -12.18
N LYS A 278 19.44 0.33 -11.54
CA LYS A 278 20.91 0.27 -11.58
C LYS A 278 21.43 -0.12 -12.97
N VAL A 279 20.80 -1.09 -13.62
CA VAL A 279 21.22 -1.59 -14.95
C VAL A 279 21.01 -0.53 -16.04
N TYR A 280 19.83 0.08 -16.07
CA TYR A 280 19.47 1.02 -17.16
C TYR A 280 19.72 2.50 -16.82
N GLY A 281 20.05 2.84 -15.57
CA GLY A 281 20.21 4.23 -15.10
C GLY A 281 18.94 5.08 -15.15
N THR A 282 17.78 4.47 -15.47
CA THR A 282 16.50 5.17 -15.62
C THR A 282 15.33 4.24 -15.34
N TYR A 283 14.14 4.83 -15.07
CA TYR A 283 12.87 4.12 -14.95
C TYR A 283 11.89 4.47 -16.08
N ARG A 284 12.33 5.18 -17.11
CA ARG A 284 11.45 5.58 -18.23
C ARG A 284 11.15 4.38 -19.12
N MET A 285 9.86 4.06 -19.33
CA MET A 285 9.39 2.88 -20.05
C MET A 285 9.82 2.82 -21.51
N ASN A 286 10.04 3.96 -22.15
CA ASN A 286 10.51 4.03 -23.54
C ASN A 286 12.01 3.79 -23.70
N ARG A 287 12.77 3.71 -22.60
CA ARG A 287 14.23 3.51 -22.60
C ARG A 287 14.66 2.20 -21.95
N ILE A 288 13.71 1.40 -21.49
CA ILE A 288 13.95 0.14 -20.78
C ILE A 288 13.17 -0.98 -21.46
N GLY A 289 13.82 -2.13 -21.67
CA GLY A 289 13.20 -3.33 -22.21
C GLY A 289 14.21 -4.45 -22.43
N GLY A 290 13.72 -5.66 -22.74
CA GLY A 290 14.56 -6.83 -22.92
C GLY A 290 15.30 -7.28 -21.65
N TYR A 291 14.74 -7.00 -20.48
CA TYR A 291 15.38 -7.27 -19.18
C TYR A 291 15.70 -8.75 -18.97
N ILE A 292 14.96 -9.66 -19.64
CA ILE A 292 15.21 -11.11 -19.58
C ILE A 292 16.62 -11.49 -20.09
N GLY A 293 17.13 -10.76 -21.08
CA GLY A 293 18.48 -10.95 -21.61
C GLY A 293 19.60 -10.47 -20.66
N VAL A 294 19.26 -9.60 -19.70
CA VAL A 294 20.21 -9.00 -18.76
C VAL A 294 20.21 -9.73 -17.42
N ASN A 295 19.02 -10.00 -16.88
CA ASN A 295 18.83 -10.69 -15.62
C ASN A 295 17.60 -11.62 -15.72
N ARG A 296 17.85 -12.87 -16.11
CA ARG A 296 16.78 -13.85 -16.32
C ARG A 296 15.98 -14.10 -15.04
N THR A 297 16.63 -14.29 -13.91
CA THR A 297 15.98 -14.51 -12.61
C THR A 297 15.16 -13.30 -12.17
N GLY A 298 15.71 -12.09 -12.35
CA GLY A 298 15.01 -10.84 -12.04
C GLY A 298 13.81 -10.61 -12.95
N ALA A 299 13.90 -10.96 -14.24
CA ALA A 299 12.77 -10.87 -15.17
C ALA A 299 11.67 -11.87 -14.79
N VAL A 300 12.02 -13.11 -14.42
CA VAL A 300 11.06 -14.09 -13.91
C VAL A 300 10.38 -13.59 -12.65
N ALA A 301 11.13 -12.99 -11.71
CA ALA A 301 10.54 -12.39 -10.50
C ALA A 301 9.57 -11.25 -10.83
N LEU A 302 9.90 -10.38 -11.79
CA LEU A 302 9.01 -9.30 -12.25
C LEU A 302 7.75 -9.84 -12.95
N LEU A 303 7.88 -10.91 -13.72
CA LEU A 303 6.73 -11.57 -14.37
C LEU A 303 5.82 -12.23 -13.33
N LEU A 304 6.38 -13.02 -12.41
CA LEU A 304 5.62 -13.65 -11.33
C LEU A 304 4.94 -12.61 -10.43
N GLY A 305 5.66 -11.57 -10.04
CA GLY A 305 5.09 -10.48 -9.25
C GLY A 305 4.01 -9.71 -10.01
N GLY A 306 4.21 -9.49 -11.31
CA GLY A 306 3.21 -8.89 -12.19
C GLY A 306 1.96 -9.75 -12.34
N MET A 307 2.11 -11.07 -12.55
CA MET A 307 1.00 -12.01 -12.58
C MET A 307 0.28 -12.05 -11.23
N SER A 308 1.02 -12.03 -10.13
CA SER A 308 0.44 -12.00 -8.79
C SER A 308 -0.37 -10.73 -8.53
N LEU A 309 0.12 -9.54 -8.96
CA LEU A 309 -0.62 -8.27 -8.85
C LEU A 309 -1.85 -8.20 -9.76
N LEU A 310 -1.89 -9.01 -10.80
CA LEU A 310 -3.05 -9.17 -11.68
C LEU A 310 -4.01 -10.28 -11.20
N ALA A 311 -3.84 -10.72 -9.98
CA ALA A 311 -4.64 -11.81 -9.40
C ALA A 311 -4.69 -13.07 -10.30
N PHE A 312 -3.57 -13.45 -10.92
CA PHE A 312 -3.50 -14.76 -11.59
C PHE A 312 -3.22 -15.88 -10.57
N PRO A 313 -3.88 -17.04 -10.70
CA PRO A 313 -3.51 -18.21 -9.92
C PRO A 313 -2.02 -18.57 -10.14
N PRO A 314 -1.28 -19.00 -9.11
CA PRO A 314 -1.69 -19.37 -7.76
C PRO A 314 -1.56 -18.27 -6.71
N SER A 315 -1.58 -17.00 -7.09
CA SER A 315 -1.38 -15.86 -6.17
C SER A 315 -2.45 -15.81 -5.08
N VAL A 316 -2.03 -15.39 -3.87
CA VAL A 316 -2.96 -15.11 -2.78
C VAL A 316 -3.88 -13.91 -3.07
N LEU A 317 -3.45 -12.97 -3.94
CA LEU A 317 -4.30 -11.88 -4.40
C LEU A 317 -5.48 -12.40 -5.23
N PHE A 318 -5.30 -13.47 -6.02
CA PHE A 318 -6.40 -14.13 -6.69
C PHE A 318 -7.46 -14.64 -5.70
N VAL A 319 -7.01 -15.28 -4.63
CA VAL A 319 -7.91 -15.81 -3.59
C VAL A 319 -8.69 -14.69 -2.93
N SER A 320 -8.01 -13.60 -2.53
CA SER A 320 -8.66 -12.46 -1.88
C SER A 320 -9.65 -11.74 -2.82
N GLU A 321 -9.32 -11.55 -4.10
CA GLU A 321 -10.23 -10.96 -5.08
C GLU A 321 -11.46 -11.83 -5.32
N MET A 322 -11.28 -13.16 -5.45
CA MET A 322 -12.40 -14.09 -5.59
C MET A 322 -13.32 -14.09 -4.36
N MET A 323 -12.75 -13.96 -3.15
CA MET A 323 -13.55 -13.82 -1.93
C MET A 323 -14.35 -12.51 -1.90
N ILE A 324 -13.79 -11.39 -2.36
CA ILE A 324 -14.50 -10.11 -2.47
C ILE A 324 -15.64 -10.22 -3.47
N LEU A 325 -15.37 -10.77 -4.67
CA LEU A 325 -16.40 -10.97 -5.70
C LEU A 325 -17.51 -11.92 -5.23
N ARG A 326 -17.15 -13.00 -4.55
CA ARG A 326 -18.10 -13.91 -3.93
C ARG A 326 -19.01 -13.18 -2.94
N GLN A 327 -18.46 -12.35 -2.05
CA GLN A 327 -19.26 -11.58 -1.09
C GLN A 327 -20.18 -10.56 -1.78
N VAL A 328 -19.74 -9.97 -2.90
CA VAL A 328 -20.59 -9.08 -3.71
C VAL A 328 -21.79 -9.86 -4.28
N ILE A 329 -21.57 -11.08 -4.78
CA ILE A 329 -22.63 -11.97 -5.29
C ILE A 329 -23.61 -12.33 -4.15
N GLU A 330 -23.10 -12.77 -3.00
CA GLU A 330 -23.90 -13.16 -1.83
C GLU A 330 -24.72 -11.98 -1.29
N SER A 331 -24.24 -10.74 -1.42
CA SER A 331 -24.96 -9.52 -1.04
C SER A 331 -26.04 -9.10 -2.05
N GLY A 332 -26.20 -9.77 -3.18
CA GLY A 332 -27.17 -9.46 -4.24
C GLY A 332 -26.87 -8.17 -5.02
N ARG A 333 -25.69 -7.60 -4.88
CA ARG A 333 -25.30 -6.33 -5.52
C ARG A 333 -24.73 -6.55 -6.92
N TRP A 334 -25.55 -7.04 -7.85
CA TRP A 334 -25.13 -7.39 -9.22
C TRP A 334 -24.51 -6.24 -10.01
N TRP A 335 -24.99 -5.01 -9.83
CA TRP A 335 -24.41 -3.82 -10.44
C TRP A 335 -22.96 -3.61 -10.03
N LEU A 336 -22.65 -3.86 -8.73
CA LEU A 336 -21.29 -3.73 -8.18
C LEU A 336 -20.38 -4.82 -8.75
N LEU A 337 -20.87 -6.05 -8.91
CA LEU A 337 -20.13 -7.15 -9.52
C LEU A 337 -19.70 -6.82 -10.95
N VAL A 338 -20.63 -6.35 -11.78
CA VAL A 338 -20.35 -5.98 -13.18
C VAL A 338 -19.33 -4.85 -13.25
N LEU A 339 -19.52 -3.81 -12.42
CA LEU A 339 -18.61 -2.67 -12.40
C LEU A 339 -17.19 -3.08 -11.95
N LEU A 340 -17.08 -3.88 -10.87
CA LEU A 340 -15.79 -4.41 -10.41
C LEU A 340 -15.11 -5.26 -11.48
N ALA A 341 -15.82 -6.18 -12.10
CA ALA A 341 -15.28 -7.03 -13.16
C ALA A 341 -14.73 -6.20 -14.33
N LEU A 342 -15.46 -5.18 -14.79
CA LEU A 342 -15.00 -4.27 -15.85
C LEU A 342 -13.74 -3.49 -15.45
N LEU A 343 -13.70 -2.95 -14.22
CA LEU A 343 -12.55 -2.20 -13.72
C LEU A 343 -11.32 -3.09 -13.57
N LEU A 344 -11.46 -4.30 -13.02
CA LEU A 344 -10.38 -5.27 -12.89
C LEU A 344 -9.84 -5.72 -14.26
N CYS A 345 -10.70 -6.01 -15.22
CA CYS A 345 -10.28 -6.31 -16.59
C CYS A 345 -9.50 -5.15 -17.23
N PHE A 346 -9.95 -3.91 -17.00
CA PHE A 346 -9.25 -2.73 -17.51
C PHE A 346 -7.86 -2.54 -16.88
N VAL A 347 -7.74 -2.74 -15.56
CA VAL A 347 -6.46 -2.74 -14.82
C VAL A 347 -5.55 -3.84 -15.35
N MET A 348 -6.06 -5.07 -15.46
CA MET A 348 -5.33 -6.24 -15.93
C MET A 348 -4.72 -6.00 -17.32
N PHE A 349 -5.51 -5.52 -18.28
CA PHE A 349 -5.02 -5.18 -19.61
C PHE A 349 -3.93 -4.12 -19.59
N SER A 350 -4.13 -3.05 -18.80
CA SER A 350 -3.20 -1.93 -18.68
C SER A 350 -1.87 -2.37 -18.06
N PHE A 351 -1.90 -3.22 -17.06
CA PHE A 351 -0.73 -3.69 -16.33
C PHE A 351 0.07 -4.73 -17.13
N CYS A 352 -0.58 -5.77 -17.64
CA CYS A 352 0.06 -6.88 -18.36
C CYS A 352 0.90 -6.38 -19.54
N SER A 353 0.35 -5.48 -20.36
CA SER A 353 1.03 -4.94 -21.51
C SER A 353 2.35 -4.22 -21.17
N ARG A 354 2.46 -3.63 -19.98
CA ARG A 354 3.66 -2.88 -19.54
C ARG A 354 4.75 -3.79 -18.98
N ILE A 355 4.38 -4.79 -18.19
CA ILE A 355 5.34 -5.76 -17.64
C ILE A 355 5.94 -6.63 -18.75
N LEU A 356 5.12 -7.10 -19.69
CA LEU A 356 5.62 -7.87 -20.84
C LEU A 356 6.60 -7.04 -21.70
N LYS A 357 6.33 -5.74 -21.90
CA LYS A 357 7.27 -4.87 -22.60
C LYS A 357 8.60 -4.72 -21.87
N LEU A 358 8.59 -4.58 -20.54
CA LEU A 358 9.80 -4.50 -19.73
C LEU A 358 10.67 -5.76 -19.90
N CYS A 359 10.06 -6.93 -19.86
CA CYS A 359 10.78 -8.19 -19.86
C CYS A 359 11.26 -8.61 -21.25
N TYR A 360 10.43 -8.45 -22.29
CA TYR A 360 10.66 -9.07 -23.59
C TYR A 360 10.97 -8.09 -24.73
N LYS A 361 10.40 -6.88 -24.73
CA LYS A 361 10.55 -5.98 -25.88
C LYS A 361 11.93 -5.32 -25.87
N PRO A 362 12.83 -5.57 -26.86
CA PRO A 362 14.09 -4.87 -26.96
C PRO A 362 13.85 -3.37 -27.23
N VAL A 363 14.74 -2.53 -26.71
CA VAL A 363 14.73 -1.08 -26.97
C VAL A 363 15.51 -0.79 -28.23
N GLY A 364 14.96 0.01 -29.15
CA GLY A 364 15.59 0.33 -30.42
C GLY A 364 16.93 1.08 -30.32
N ASN A 365 17.14 1.86 -29.25
CA ASN A 365 18.42 2.47 -28.88
C ASN A 365 18.74 2.15 -27.42
N PRO A 366 19.41 1.00 -27.16
CA PRO A 366 19.84 0.69 -25.81
C PRO A 366 20.84 1.74 -25.34
N LEU A 367 20.60 2.34 -24.17
CA LEU A 367 21.62 3.11 -23.50
C LEU A 367 22.84 2.18 -23.25
N PRO A 368 24.09 2.69 -23.38
CA PRO A 368 25.26 1.90 -23.02
C PRO A 368 25.04 1.39 -21.60
N MET A 369 24.96 0.07 -21.45
CA MET A 369 24.77 -0.55 -20.15
C MET A 369 26.00 -0.24 -19.31
N PRO A 370 25.89 0.48 -18.19
CA PRO A 370 26.99 0.57 -17.28
C PRO A 370 27.29 -0.87 -16.83
N SER A 371 28.58 -1.23 -16.73
CA SER A 371 29.08 -2.53 -16.30
C SER A 371 28.79 -2.85 -14.82
N LEU A 372 27.59 -2.51 -14.35
CA LEU A 372 27.17 -2.64 -12.97
C LEU A 372 26.77 -4.10 -12.70
N ARG A 373 27.43 -4.70 -11.73
CA ARG A 373 27.16 -6.05 -11.27
C ARG A 373 25.75 -6.16 -10.70
N ILE A 374 24.96 -7.09 -11.25
CA ILE A 374 23.66 -7.49 -10.71
C ILE A 374 23.93 -8.25 -9.41
N HIS A 375 23.29 -7.83 -8.32
CA HIS A 375 23.37 -8.57 -7.05
C HIS A 375 22.38 -9.74 -7.07
N LEU A 376 22.92 -10.96 -7.33
CA LEU A 376 22.13 -12.18 -7.37
C LEU A 376 21.38 -12.43 -6.05
N GLY A 377 22.01 -12.17 -4.90
CA GLY A 377 21.35 -12.32 -3.60
C GLY A 377 20.09 -11.47 -3.46
N LEU A 378 20.13 -10.19 -3.87
CA LEU A 378 18.95 -9.32 -3.86
C LEU A 378 17.89 -9.78 -4.89
N THR A 379 18.33 -10.28 -6.04
CA THR A 379 17.40 -10.85 -7.04
C THR A 379 16.63 -12.03 -6.44
N TRP A 380 17.31 -12.93 -5.74
CA TRP A 380 16.69 -14.05 -5.05
C TRP A 380 15.81 -13.61 -3.88
N CYS A 381 16.22 -12.62 -3.06
CA CYS A 381 15.38 -12.06 -1.99
C CYS A 381 14.04 -11.54 -2.55
N GLY A 382 14.07 -10.77 -3.64
CA GLY A 382 12.85 -10.27 -4.28
C GLY A 382 11.98 -11.41 -4.83
N LEU A 383 12.59 -12.43 -5.46
CA LEU A 383 11.88 -13.61 -5.95
C LEU A 383 11.24 -14.41 -4.80
N LEU A 384 11.95 -14.60 -3.68
CA LEU A 384 11.43 -15.34 -2.53
C LEU A 384 10.25 -14.65 -1.87
N LEU A 385 10.25 -13.31 -1.78
CA LEU A 385 9.09 -12.55 -1.26
C LEU A 385 7.85 -12.75 -2.15
N ILE A 386 8.02 -12.69 -3.47
CA ILE A 386 6.94 -12.89 -4.44
C ILE A 386 6.45 -14.35 -4.42
N ALA A 387 7.39 -15.30 -4.44
CA ALA A 387 7.08 -16.73 -4.40
C ALA A 387 6.39 -17.12 -3.09
N GLY A 388 6.83 -16.54 -1.95
CA GLY A 388 6.18 -16.74 -0.66
C GLY A 388 4.71 -16.31 -0.68
N ALA A 389 4.40 -15.16 -1.27
CA ALA A 389 3.02 -14.72 -1.45
C ALA A 389 2.23 -15.65 -2.38
N SER A 390 2.85 -16.22 -3.41
CA SER A 390 2.19 -17.18 -4.31
C SER A 390 1.92 -18.51 -3.60
N VAL A 391 2.85 -19.00 -2.80
CA VAL A 391 2.67 -20.22 -1.98
C VAL A 391 1.54 -20.05 -0.97
N LEU A 392 1.41 -18.87 -0.35
CA LEU A 392 0.28 -18.58 0.54
C LEU A 392 -1.08 -18.63 -0.16
N GLY A 393 -1.12 -18.46 -1.48
CA GLY A 393 -2.35 -18.63 -2.28
C GLY A 393 -2.74 -20.09 -2.48
N ILE A 394 -1.77 -21.00 -2.55
CA ILE A 394 -2.00 -22.45 -2.70
C ILE A 394 -2.29 -23.10 -1.34
N VAL A 395 -1.39 -22.84 -0.39
CA VAL A 395 -1.44 -23.41 0.96
C VAL A 395 -1.81 -22.28 1.91
N GLN A 396 -3.08 -22.08 2.18
CA GLN A 396 -3.50 -21.12 3.19
C GLN A 396 -3.20 -21.72 4.58
N PRO A 397 -2.11 -21.29 5.25
CA PRO A 397 -1.72 -21.93 6.50
C PRO A 397 -2.84 -21.77 7.55
N PRO A 398 -3.24 -22.84 8.26
CA PRO A 398 -4.32 -22.76 9.25
C PRO A 398 -4.09 -21.70 10.32
N PHE A 399 -2.82 -21.40 10.64
CA PHE A 399 -2.50 -20.35 11.61
C PHE A 399 -2.87 -18.96 11.06
N LEU A 400 -2.61 -18.66 9.77
CA LEU A 400 -2.95 -17.38 9.15
C LEU A 400 -4.48 -17.16 9.15
N ILE A 401 -5.23 -18.20 8.77
CA ILE A 401 -6.70 -18.17 8.80
C ILE A 401 -7.21 -17.92 10.23
N LYS A 402 -6.68 -18.67 11.22
CA LYS A 402 -7.04 -18.47 12.63
C LYS A 402 -6.72 -17.05 13.11
N PHE A 403 -5.55 -16.52 12.75
CA PHE A 403 -5.15 -15.16 13.13
C PHE A 403 -6.06 -14.09 12.52
N ILE A 404 -6.34 -14.17 11.22
CA ILE A 404 -7.23 -13.19 10.55
C ILE A 404 -8.64 -13.29 11.13
N ASN A 405 -9.17 -14.50 11.37
CA ASN A 405 -10.47 -14.68 11.99
C ASN A 405 -10.51 -14.12 13.42
N ALA A 406 -9.45 -14.31 14.22
CA ALA A 406 -9.33 -13.71 15.54
C ALA A 406 -9.29 -12.18 15.49
N VAL A 407 -8.67 -11.58 14.47
CA VAL A 407 -8.70 -10.13 14.23
C VAL A 407 -10.10 -9.63 13.90
N ILE A 408 -10.88 -10.39 13.16
CA ILE A 408 -12.26 -10.02 12.77
C ILE A 408 -13.24 -10.20 13.91
N ALA A 409 -13.09 -11.28 14.70
CA ALA A 409 -13.98 -11.58 15.82
C ALA A 409 -13.84 -10.62 17.01
N PHE A 410 -12.75 -9.90 17.10
CA PHE A 410 -12.43 -8.95 18.18
C PHE A 410 -12.94 -7.56 17.82
#